data_791fadba84d8270b6745940570b8c843
#
_entry.id   791fadba84d8270b6745940570b8c843
#
_cell.length_a   1.000
_cell.length_b   1.000
_cell.length_c   1.000
_cell.angle_alpha   90.00
_cell.angle_beta   90.00
_cell.angle_gamma   90.00
#
_symmetry.space_group_name_H-M   'P 1'
#
loop_
_entity.id
_entity.type
_entity.pdbx_description
1 polymer ?
#
loop_
_entity_poly.entity_id
_entity_poly.type
_entity_poly.pdbx_seq_one_letter_code
_entity_poly.pdbx_strand_id
1 'polypeptide(L)'
;QNGLSKPLLERMKVHLEKGNQVLLFLNRRGFAPVLLCHECGWIAQCPHCEKPYTYHQHQNVLRCHHCGAQKTIPRQCGDCGSTHLVTTGLGTEQLEETLKTLFPHYSVARIDRDSTARKGKLEGYLEDIQQGKSQILIGTQMLAKGHHFPNVTLVALVNVDSALFSLDFRAEERLAQLYIQVAGRAGRADKQGEVVLQTHYPDHPLLTTLLAKGYQAFAKETLQLRHSMGLPPFTFQALFKAQARHSDLAENCLSQIADFFQSKQITGLQMLGPMPAPFSKKAGQYRWQLLLQHPSRMTLQKALREYQQAELEKNSQVRLILDVDPQDLS
;
A
#
# COMPACT_ATOMS: atom_id res chain seq x y z
N GLN A 1 -6.45 -20.24 9.34
CA GLN A 1 -7.45 -20.62 8.32
C GLN A 1 -7.60 -19.48 7.32
N ASN A 2 -7.26 -19.73 6.06
CA ASN A 2 -7.41 -18.75 4.97
C ASN A 2 -6.84 -17.35 5.27
N GLY A 3 -5.62 -17.27 5.83
CA GLY A 3 -4.94 -16.01 6.14
C GLY A 3 -5.35 -15.33 7.45
N LEU A 4 -6.29 -15.89 8.21
CA LEU A 4 -6.62 -15.44 9.56
C LEU A 4 -6.02 -16.39 10.63
N SER A 5 -5.40 -15.81 11.64
CA SER A 5 -4.82 -16.56 12.74
C SER A 5 -5.91 -17.08 13.70
N LYS A 6 -5.64 -18.21 14.33
CA LYS A 6 -6.56 -18.79 15.32
C LYS A 6 -6.82 -17.83 16.50
N PRO A 7 -5.81 -17.16 17.09
CA PRO A 7 -6.06 -16.19 18.15
C PRO A 7 -6.98 -15.03 17.71
N LEU A 8 -6.83 -14.52 16.47
CA LEU A 8 -7.71 -13.48 15.98
C LEU A 8 -9.17 -13.95 15.87
N LEU A 9 -9.39 -15.16 15.35
CA LEU A 9 -10.75 -15.73 15.24
C LEU A 9 -11.39 -15.92 16.61
N GLU A 10 -10.64 -16.36 17.61
CA GLU A 10 -11.11 -16.50 19.00
C GLU A 10 -11.50 -15.13 19.60
N ARG A 11 -10.67 -14.11 19.39
CA ARG A 11 -11.00 -12.73 19.84
C ARG A 11 -12.24 -12.20 19.15
N MET A 12 -12.38 -12.39 17.84
CA MET A 12 -13.58 -11.98 17.10
C MET A 12 -14.83 -12.63 17.69
N LYS A 13 -14.78 -13.93 17.96
CA LYS A 13 -15.91 -14.67 18.56
C LYS A 13 -16.34 -14.05 19.88
N VAL A 14 -15.39 -13.75 20.78
CA VAL A 14 -15.66 -13.15 22.09
C VAL A 14 -16.39 -11.81 21.96
N HIS A 15 -15.98 -10.94 21.01
CA HIS A 15 -16.62 -9.65 20.80
C HIS A 15 -18.00 -9.78 20.17
N LEU A 16 -18.17 -10.67 19.19
CA LEU A 16 -19.44 -10.91 18.51
C LEU A 16 -20.49 -11.52 19.44
N GLU A 17 -20.12 -12.47 20.31
CA GLU A 17 -21.02 -13.07 21.30
C GLU A 17 -21.53 -12.06 22.33
N LYS A 18 -20.79 -10.98 22.57
CA LYS A 18 -21.21 -9.85 23.40
C LYS A 18 -22.11 -8.85 22.68
N GLY A 19 -22.50 -9.14 21.44
CA GLY A 19 -23.31 -8.26 20.60
C GLY A 19 -22.57 -7.03 20.07
N ASN A 20 -21.23 -7.05 20.05
CA ASN A 20 -20.40 -5.97 19.54
C ASN A 20 -20.05 -6.19 18.07
N GLN A 21 -19.58 -5.12 17.42
CA GLN A 21 -19.05 -5.19 16.06
C GLN A 21 -17.53 -5.36 16.07
N VAL A 22 -17.03 -6.02 15.03
CA VAL A 22 -15.60 -6.20 14.78
C VAL A 22 -15.23 -5.62 13.42
N LEU A 23 -14.07 -4.99 13.32
CA LEU A 23 -13.57 -4.34 12.12
C LEU A 23 -12.20 -4.92 11.75
N LEU A 24 -12.11 -5.49 10.54
CA LEU A 24 -10.87 -5.99 9.99
C LEU A 24 -10.35 -5.02 8.93
N PHE A 25 -9.16 -4.49 9.18
CA PHE A 25 -8.43 -3.69 8.21
C PHE A 25 -7.46 -4.55 7.42
N LEU A 26 -7.64 -4.59 6.10
CA LEU A 26 -6.62 -5.11 5.21
C LEU A 26 -5.71 -3.99 4.71
N ASN A 27 -4.42 -4.13 4.95
CA ASN A 27 -3.44 -3.29 4.31
C ASN A 27 -3.31 -3.74 2.84
N ARG A 28 -4.07 -3.09 1.93
CA ARG A 28 -4.21 -3.50 0.51
C ARG A 28 -2.93 -3.39 -0.32
N ARG A 29 -1.87 -2.76 0.19
CA ARG A 29 -0.61 -2.61 -0.54
C ARG A 29 0.26 -3.85 -0.36
N GLY A 30 0.08 -4.86 -1.24
CA GLY A 30 0.96 -6.03 -1.32
C GLY A 30 0.30 -7.41 -1.39
N PHE A 31 -1.01 -7.55 -1.14
CA PHE A 31 -1.70 -8.84 -1.09
C PHE A 31 -3.05 -8.87 -1.84
N ALA A 32 -3.06 -8.33 -3.03
CA ALA A 32 -4.14 -8.64 -3.95
C ALA A 32 -4.04 -10.12 -4.33
N PRO A 33 -5.14 -10.90 -4.33
CA PRO A 33 -5.09 -12.30 -4.74
C PRO A 33 -4.59 -12.40 -6.16
N VAL A 34 -3.52 -13.16 -6.37
CA VAL A 34 -2.94 -13.40 -7.69
C VAL A 34 -3.22 -14.84 -8.11
N LEU A 35 -3.40 -15.04 -9.41
CA LEU A 35 -3.50 -16.36 -10.00
C LEU A 35 -2.08 -16.88 -10.29
N LEU A 36 -1.77 -18.06 -9.74
CA LEU A 36 -0.49 -18.73 -10.00
C LEU A 36 -0.70 -20.20 -10.37
N CYS A 37 0.27 -20.77 -11.04
CA CYS A 37 0.33 -22.19 -11.31
C CYS A 37 0.98 -22.93 -10.14
N HIS A 38 0.30 -23.93 -9.59
CA HIS A 38 0.81 -24.76 -8.50
C HIS A 38 2.08 -25.56 -8.94
N GLU A 39 2.14 -25.99 -10.20
CA GLU A 39 3.21 -26.88 -10.70
C GLU A 39 4.50 -26.13 -10.99
N CYS A 40 4.46 -24.98 -11.68
CA CYS A 40 5.66 -24.27 -12.11
C CYS A 40 5.87 -22.90 -11.48
N GLY A 41 4.93 -22.44 -10.65
CA GLY A 41 5.03 -21.12 -10.01
C GLY A 41 4.72 -19.93 -10.93
N TRP A 42 4.29 -20.18 -12.19
CA TRP A 42 3.87 -19.10 -13.09
C TRP A 42 2.81 -18.22 -12.45
N ILE A 43 2.96 -16.91 -12.61
CA ILE A 43 2.01 -15.91 -12.09
C ILE A 43 1.39 -15.16 -13.27
N ALA A 44 0.07 -14.99 -13.28
CA ALA A 44 -0.64 -14.24 -14.30
C ALA A 44 -0.26 -12.75 -14.24
N GLN A 45 0.63 -12.31 -15.13
CA GLN A 45 1.13 -10.95 -15.19
C GLN A 45 0.37 -10.09 -16.21
N CYS A 46 0.26 -8.80 -15.91
CA CYS A 46 -0.28 -7.83 -16.84
C CYS A 46 0.75 -7.52 -17.94
N PRO A 47 0.41 -7.66 -19.24
CA PRO A 47 1.37 -7.40 -20.32
C PRO A 47 1.75 -5.91 -20.45
N HIS A 48 0.94 -5.02 -19.86
CA HIS A 48 1.15 -3.56 -19.91
C HIS A 48 1.85 -3.02 -18.67
N CYS A 49 1.97 -3.85 -17.62
CA CYS A 49 2.57 -3.49 -16.34
C CYS A 49 3.43 -4.65 -15.82
N GLU A 50 4.46 -4.35 -15.05
CA GLU A 50 5.24 -5.36 -14.34
C GLU A 50 4.58 -5.70 -12.99
N LYS A 51 3.29 -6.00 -13.03
CA LYS A 51 2.52 -6.39 -11.85
C LYS A 51 1.65 -7.59 -12.18
N PRO A 52 1.47 -8.48 -11.21
CA PRO A 52 0.47 -9.52 -11.34
C PRO A 52 -0.93 -8.92 -11.53
N TYR A 53 -1.76 -9.61 -12.26
CA TYR A 53 -3.18 -9.37 -12.24
C TYR A 53 -3.75 -9.71 -10.86
N THR A 54 -4.71 -8.90 -10.41
CA THR A 54 -5.55 -9.24 -9.26
C THR A 54 -6.68 -10.13 -9.71
N TYR A 55 -6.89 -11.25 -9.05
CA TYR A 55 -8.01 -12.14 -9.26
C TYR A 55 -9.27 -11.57 -8.58
N HIS A 56 -10.34 -11.40 -9.35
CA HIS A 56 -11.66 -10.99 -8.88
C HIS A 56 -12.64 -12.15 -9.01
N GLN A 57 -12.88 -12.84 -7.90
CA GLN A 57 -13.66 -14.08 -7.86
C GLN A 57 -15.11 -13.88 -8.33
N HIS A 58 -15.83 -12.88 -7.79
CA HIS A 58 -17.22 -12.62 -8.14
C HIS A 58 -17.43 -12.21 -9.61
N GLN A 59 -16.44 -11.53 -10.19
CA GLN A 59 -16.51 -11.10 -11.59
C GLN A 59 -15.89 -12.10 -12.55
N ASN A 60 -15.23 -13.12 -12.02
CA ASN A 60 -14.50 -14.14 -12.77
C ASN A 60 -13.50 -13.55 -13.78
N VAL A 61 -12.76 -12.50 -13.37
CA VAL A 61 -11.79 -11.80 -14.21
C VAL A 61 -10.48 -11.57 -13.48
N LEU A 62 -9.42 -11.44 -14.27
CA LEU A 62 -8.12 -10.90 -13.84
C LEU A 62 -8.09 -9.41 -14.19
N ARG A 63 -7.86 -8.54 -13.20
CA ARG A 63 -7.80 -7.09 -13.41
C ARG A 63 -6.46 -6.53 -12.91
N CYS A 64 -5.82 -5.72 -13.72
CA CYS A 64 -4.66 -4.96 -13.30
C CYS A 64 -5.10 -3.67 -12.59
N HIS A 65 -4.90 -3.58 -11.28
CA HIS A 65 -5.23 -2.36 -10.51
C HIS A 65 -4.29 -1.18 -10.80
N HIS A 66 -3.25 -1.39 -11.63
CA HIS A 66 -2.30 -0.35 -11.99
C HIS A 66 -2.70 0.40 -13.27
N CYS A 67 -3.15 -0.30 -14.30
CA CYS A 67 -3.57 0.28 -15.58
C CYS A 67 -5.03 0.03 -15.95
N GLY A 68 -5.76 -0.76 -15.17
CA GLY A 68 -7.16 -1.10 -15.44
C GLY A 68 -7.38 -2.22 -16.47
N ALA A 69 -6.31 -2.75 -17.11
CA ALA A 69 -6.44 -3.85 -18.06
C ALA A 69 -7.14 -5.06 -17.44
N GLN A 70 -8.00 -5.72 -18.20
CA GLN A 70 -8.73 -6.92 -17.76
C GLN A 70 -8.43 -8.07 -18.71
N LYS A 71 -8.45 -9.29 -18.17
CA LYS A 71 -8.32 -10.55 -18.91
C LYS A 71 -9.22 -11.60 -18.28
N THR A 72 -9.77 -12.48 -19.08
CA THR A 72 -10.47 -13.69 -18.62
C THR A 72 -9.48 -14.63 -17.91
N ILE A 73 -9.99 -15.41 -16.95
CA ILE A 73 -9.17 -16.40 -16.26
C ILE A 73 -8.76 -17.49 -17.27
N PRO A 74 -7.46 -17.77 -17.44
CA PRO A 74 -7.01 -18.82 -18.32
C PRO A 74 -7.43 -20.19 -17.76
N ARG A 75 -7.73 -21.13 -18.64
CA ARG A 75 -8.07 -22.50 -18.24
C ARG A 75 -6.85 -23.34 -17.88
N GLN A 76 -5.68 -22.92 -18.34
CA GLN A 76 -4.41 -23.59 -18.12
C GLN A 76 -3.26 -22.59 -17.96
N CYS A 77 -2.18 -23.01 -17.34
CA CYS A 77 -0.97 -22.24 -17.17
C CYS A 77 -0.40 -21.80 -18.53
N GLY A 78 0.04 -20.54 -18.61
CA GLY A 78 0.66 -19.99 -19.81
C GLY A 78 2.02 -20.60 -20.13
N ASP A 79 2.74 -21.14 -19.13
CA ASP A 79 4.10 -21.66 -19.27
C ASP A 79 4.12 -23.18 -19.38
N CYS A 80 3.52 -23.91 -18.45
CA CYS A 80 3.61 -25.39 -18.43
C CYS A 80 2.34 -26.11 -18.89
N GLY A 81 1.25 -25.40 -19.21
CA GLY A 81 0.00 -25.98 -19.65
C GLY A 81 -0.84 -26.66 -18.56
N SER A 82 -0.37 -26.71 -17.31
CA SER A 82 -1.12 -27.31 -16.20
C SER A 82 -2.46 -26.60 -15.98
N THR A 83 -3.49 -27.38 -15.67
CA THR A 83 -4.82 -26.84 -15.26
C THR A 83 -4.89 -26.53 -13.77
N HIS A 84 -3.86 -26.88 -12.99
CA HIS A 84 -3.80 -26.66 -11.55
C HIS A 84 -3.41 -25.21 -11.22
N LEU A 85 -4.34 -24.30 -11.49
CA LEU A 85 -4.18 -22.88 -11.18
C LEU A 85 -4.82 -22.60 -9.81
N VAL A 86 -4.07 -21.95 -8.93
CA VAL A 86 -4.48 -21.60 -7.57
C VAL A 86 -4.39 -20.10 -7.36
N THR A 87 -5.19 -19.58 -6.43
CA THR A 87 -5.12 -18.18 -6.03
C THR A 87 -4.37 -18.03 -4.72
N THR A 88 -3.46 -17.07 -4.65
CA THR A 88 -2.75 -16.72 -3.41
C THR A 88 -2.98 -15.27 -3.05
N GLY A 89 -2.93 -14.99 -1.76
CA GLY A 89 -3.19 -13.66 -1.21
C GLY A 89 -4.57 -13.57 -0.56
N LEU A 90 -4.69 -12.68 0.42
CA LEU A 90 -5.94 -12.43 1.12
C LEU A 90 -6.60 -11.17 0.54
N GLY A 91 -7.47 -11.32 -0.45
CA GLY A 91 -8.31 -10.24 -0.95
C GLY A 91 -9.50 -9.97 -0.03
N THR A 92 -10.07 -8.76 -0.13
CA THR A 92 -11.28 -8.40 0.64
C THR A 92 -12.47 -9.30 0.32
N GLU A 93 -12.60 -9.77 -0.93
CA GLU A 93 -13.63 -10.69 -1.37
C GLU A 93 -13.46 -12.07 -0.74
N GLN A 94 -12.26 -12.63 -0.82
CA GLN A 94 -11.94 -13.93 -0.22
C GLN A 94 -12.07 -13.91 1.30
N LEU A 95 -11.68 -12.79 1.93
CA LEU A 95 -11.87 -12.60 3.37
C LEU A 95 -13.36 -12.56 3.74
N GLU A 96 -14.17 -11.88 2.94
CA GLU A 96 -15.63 -11.82 3.12
C GLU A 96 -16.26 -13.22 3.07
N GLU A 97 -15.92 -14.02 2.06
CA GLU A 97 -16.43 -15.40 1.92
C GLU A 97 -15.95 -16.30 3.07
N THR A 98 -14.68 -16.18 3.43
CA THR A 98 -14.11 -16.92 4.57
C THR A 98 -14.85 -16.60 5.86
N LEU A 99 -15.12 -15.33 6.13
CA LEU A 99 -15.80 -14.89 7.35
C LEU A 99 -17.28 -15.29 7.34
N LYS A 100 -17.97 -15.25 6.21
CA LYS A 100 -19.34 -15.78 6.09
C LYS A 100 -19.41 -17.28 6.39
N THR A 101 -18.39 -18.03 5.99
CA THR A 101 -18.30 -19.46 6.28
C THR A 101 -17.98 -19.75 7.75
N LEU A 102 -17.05 -18.98 8.36
CA LEU A 102 -16.63 -19.19 9.74
C LEU A 102 -17.63 -18.64 10.77
N PHE A 103 -18.38 -17.61 10.39
CA PHE A 103 -19.34 -16.92 11.25
C PHE A 103 -20.72 -16.81 10.57
N PRO A 104 -21.42 -17.94 10.28
CA PRO A 104 -22.64 -17.95 9.47
C PRO A 104 -23.83 -17.22 10.11
N HIS A 105 -23.79 -16.97 11.43
CA HIS A 105 -24.84 -16.26 12.17
C HIS A 105 -24.63 -14.74 12.22
N TYR A 106 -23.52 -14.23 11.67
CA TYR A 106 -23.19 -12.80 11.72
C TYR A 106 -23.13 -12.22 10.31
N SER A 107 -23.69 -11.04 10.13
CA SER A 107 -23.65 -10.37 8.83
C SER A 107 -22.28 -9.72 8.62
N VAL A 108 -21.74 -9.90 7.41
CA VAL A 108 -20.45 -9.38 6.97
C VAL A 108 -20.66 -8.27 5.96
N ALA A 109 -20.11 -7.08 6.20
CA ALA A 109 -20.11 -5.96 5.26
C ALA A 109 -18.68 -5.65 4.80
N ARG A 110 -18.50 -5.58 3.48
CA ARG A 110 -17.23 -5.20 2.86
C ARG A 110 -17.29 -3.79 2.31
N ILE A 111 -16.37 -2.94 2.75
CA ILE A 111 -16.26 -1.55 2.35
C ILE A 111 -14.87 -1.29 1.78
N ASP A 112 -14.79 -1.37 0.46
CA ASP A 112 -13.61 -1.06 -0.30
C ASP A 112 -13.97 -0.20 -1.54
N ARG A 113 -12.94 0.17 -2.31
CA ARG A 113 -13.14 1.01 -3.50
C ARG A 113 -14.08 0.37 -4.53
N ASP A 114 -14.09 -0.95 -4.62
CA ASP A 114 -14.87 -1.66 -5.64
C ASP A 114 -16.33 -1.80 -5.19
N SER A 115 -16.57 -2.05 -3.89
CA SER A 115 -17.92 -2.13 -3.31
C SER A 115 -18.62 -0.77 -3.24
N THR A 116 -17.86 0.33 -3.16
CA THR A 116 -18.38 1.70 -2.99
C THR A 116 -18.28 2.55 -4.26
N ALA A 117 -17.95 1.96 -5.41
CA ALA A 117 -17.72 2.69 -6.67
C ALA A 117 -18.96 3.47 -7.19
N ARG A 118 -20.16 3.13 -6.77
CA ARG A 118 -21.40 3.83 -7.17
C ARG A 118 -21.72 4.93 -6.14
N LYS A 119 -22.10 6.11 -6.64
CA LYS A 119 -22.49 7.27 -5.83
C LYS A 119 -23.62 6.90 -4.83
N GLY A 120 -23.49 7.27 -3.56
CA GLY A 120 -24.47 7.01 -2.51
C GLY A 120 -24.39 5.63 -1.83
N LYS A 121 -23.59 4.69 -2.35
CA LYS A 121 -23.46 3.37 -1.70
C LYS A 121 -22.68 3.42 -0.39
N LEU A 122 -21.68 4.28 -0.30
CA LEU A 122 -20.88 4.42 0.93
C LEU A 122 -21.74 4.88 2.08
N GLU A 123 -22.59 5.87 1.86
CA GLU A 123 -23.51 6.43 2.87
C GLU A 123 -24.47 5.36 3.38
N GLY A 124 -25.07 4.56 2.47
CA GLY A 124 -25.96 3.45 2.86
C GLY A 124 -25.26 2.38 3.68
N TYR A 125 -24.01 2.01 3.35
CA TYR A 125 -23.22 1.07 4.16
C TYR A 125 -22.93 1.64 5.55
N LEU A 126 -22.62 2.94 5.66
CA LEU A 126 -22.33 3.58 6.93
C LEU A 126 -23.56 3.62 7.83
N GLU A 127 -24.75 3.90 7.28
CA GLU A 127 -26.03 3.86 8.01
C GLU A 127 -26.33 2.44 8.52
N ASP A 128 -26.19 1.41 7.69
CA ASP A 128 -26.40 0.01 8.07
C ASP A 128 -25.44 -0.44 9.20
N ILE A 129 -24.20 0.03 9.17
CA ILE A 129 -23.22 -0.23 10.24
C ILE A 129 -23.64 0.46 11.54
N GLN A 130 -24.02 1.73 11.49
CA GLN A 130 -24.46 2.49 12.66
C GLN A 130 -25.72 1.89 13.29
N GLN A 131 -26.62 1.35 12.47
CA GLN A 131 -27.81 0.64 12.91
C GLN A 131 -27.54 -0.79 13.42
N GLY A 132 -26.28 -1.25 13.39
CA GLY A 132 -25.90 -2.59 13.86
C GLY A 132 -26.34 -3.74 12.94
N LYS A 133 -26.78 -3.45 11.70
CA LYS A 133 -27.18 -4.49 10.74
C LYS A 133 -26.01 -5.37 10.29
N SER A 134 -24.78 -4.86 10.36
CA SER A 134 -23.57 -5.60 10.03
C SER A 134 -22.68 -5.72 11.26
N GLN A 135 -22.36 -6.96 11.66
CA GLN A 135 -21.55 -7.22 12.85
C GLN A 135 -20.05 -7.37 12.51
N ILE A 136 -19.70 -7.85 11.34
CA ILE A 136 -18.32 -8.01 10.88
C ILE A 136 -18.09 -7.05 9.72
N LEU A 137 -17.13 -6.15 9.90
CA LEU A 137 -16.80 -5.13 8.92
C LEU A 137 -15.42 -5.45 8.32
N ILE A 138 -15.32 -5.42 7.01
CA ILE A 138 -14.06 -5.55 6.29
C ILE A 138 -13.80 -4.25 5.57
N GLY A 139 -12.65 -3.63 5.82
CA GLY A 139 -12.33 -2.35 5.21
C GLY A 139 -10.88 -2.18 4.83
N THR A 140 -10.67 -1.17 4.01
CA THR A 140 -9.36 -0.63 3.67
C THR A 140 -9.22 0.77 4.28
N GLN A 141 -8.16 1.49 3.97
CA GLN A 141 -7.89 2.84 4.51
C GLN A 141 -9.06 3.85 4.39
N MET A 142 -10.07 3.57 3.57
CA MET A 142 -11.25 4.42 3.45
C MET A 142 -12.04 4.51 4.76
N LEU A 143 -12.13 3.42 5.54
CA LEU A 143 -12.83 3.39 6.83
C LEU A 143 -12.02 4.03 7.97
N ALA A 144 -10.71 4.18 7.81
CA ALA A 144 -9.87 4.82 8.82
C ALA A 144 -10.13 6.33 8.93
N LYS A 145 -10.69 6.96 7.88
CA LYS A 145 -10.89 8.40 7.80
C LYS A 145 -12.33 8.80 8.08
N GLY A 146 -12.54 9.59 9.14
CA GLY A 146 -13.76 10.40 9.31
C GLY A 146 -15.02 9.71 9.86
N HIS A 147 -15.09 8.38 9.94
CA HIS A 147 -16.29 7.67 10.38
C HIS A 147 -16.18 7.18 11.83
N HIS A 148 -17.25 7.33 12.59
CA HIS A 148 -17.34 6.85 13.97
C HIS A 148 -18.24 5.62 14.04
N PHE A 149 -17.72 4.54 14.64
CA PHE A 149 -18.43 3.28 14.82
C PHE A 149 -18.50 2.93 16.30
N PRO A 150 -19.54 3.40 17.03
CA PRO A 150 -19.60 3.28 18.49
C PRO A 150 -19.68 1.83 19.00
N ASN A 151 -20.17 0.92 18.17
CA ASN A 151 -20.32 -0.49 18.53
C ASN A 151 -19.12 -1.37 18.14
N VAL A 152 -18.12 -0.81 17.47
CA VAL A 152 -16.88 -1.53 17.12
C VAL A 152 -15.98 -1.57 18.35
N THR A 153 -15.81 -2.76 18.93
CA THR A 153 -14.97 -2.97 20.11
C THR A 153 -13.71 -3.77 19.80
N LEU A 154 -13.63 -4.43 18.65
CA LEU A 154 -12.41 -5.08 18.16
C LEU A 154 -12.03 -4.51 16.80
N VAL A 155 -10.79 -4.06 16.67
CA VAL A 155 -10.20 -3.68 15.39
C VAL A 155 -8.97 -4.53 15.13
N ALA A 156 -8.95 -5.24 14.00
CA ALA A 156 -7.83 -6.07 13.59
C ALA A 156 -7.13 -5.48 12.35
N LEU A 157 -5.82 -5.24 12.45
CA LEU A 157 -4.95 -4.95 11.31
C LEU A 157 -4.39 -6.28 10.81
N VAL A 158 -4.92 -6.74 9.69
CA VAL A 158 -4.51 -8.01 9.08
C VAL A 158 -3.39 -7.73 8.09
N ASN A 159 -2.32 -8.53 8.17
CA ASN A 159 -1.19 -8.48 7.25
C ASN A 159 -0.39 -7.17 7.30
N VAL A 160 0.25 -6.92 8.43
CA VAL A 160 1.11 -5.74 8.63
C VAL A 160 2.54 -5.93 8.11
N ASP A 161 2.95 -7.17 7.81
CA ASP A 161 4.32 -7.53 7.41
C ASP A 161 4.79 -6.77 6.16
N SER A 162 3.89 -6.52 5.21
CA SER A 162 4.21 -5.74 4.01
C SER A 162 4.65 -4.31 4.29
N ALA A 163 4.25 -3.74 5.43
CA ALA A 163 4.71 -2.42 5.86
C ALA A 163 6.05 -2.51 6.61
N LEU A 164 6.25 -3.56 7.39
CA LEU A 164 7.48 -3.78 8.16
C LEU A 164 8.70 -4.03 7.27
N PHE A 165 8.50 -4.68 6.12
CA PHE A 165 9.57 -5.03 5.17
C PHE A 165 9.50 -4.25 3.86
N SER A 166 8.91 -3.06 3.89
CA SER A 166 8.84 -2.18 2.72
C SER A 166 10.18 -1.48 2.47
N LEU A 167 10.53 -1.33 1.19
CA LEU A 167 11.65 -0.47 0.79
C LEU A 167 11.37 1.03 0.95
N ASP A 168 10.11 1.40 1.16
CA ASP A 168 9.72 2.78 1.45
C ASP A 168 9.86 3.04 2.95
N PHE A 169 10.85 3.84 3.34
CA PHE A 169 11.13 4.20 4.73
C PHE A 169 9.95 4.87 5.48
N ARG A 170 8.92 5.31 4.73
CA ARG A 170 7.68 5.85 5.31
C ARG A 170 6.61 4.80 5.58
N ALA A 171 6.82 3.56 5.14
CA ALA A 171 5.79 2.52 5.27
C ALA A 171 5.50 2.18 6.74
N GLU A 172 6.55 2.13 7.55
CA GLU A 172 6.45 1.90 9.00
C GLU A 172 5.71 3.03 9.71
N GLU A 173 6.02 4.28 9.37
CA GLU A 173 5.33 5.46 9.90
C GLU A 173 3.83 5.43 9.53
N ARG A 174 3.51 5.08 8.27
CA ARG A 174 2.10 4.95 7.84
C ARG A 174 1.38 3.83 8.59
N LEU A 175 2.06 2.73 8.88
CA LEU A 175 1.49 1.64 9.71
C LEU A 175 1.21 2.13 11.12
N ALA A 176 2.17 2.83 11.75
CA ALA A 176 2.00 3.39 13.08
C ALA A 176 0.87 4.42 13.13
N GLN A 177 0.78 5.31 12.12
CA GLN A 177 -0.33 6.26 12.00
C GLN A 177 -1.68 5.55 11.84
N LEU A 178 -1.74 4.52 11.01
CA LEU A 178 -2.95 3.71 10.86
C LEU A 178 -3.34 3.05 12.19
N TYR A 179 -2.37 2.45 12.89
CA TYR A 179 -2.59 1.85 14.20
C TYR A 179 -3.21 2.85 15.19
N ILE A 180 -2.65 4.06 15.32
CA ILE A 180 -3.19 5.09 16.22
C ILE A 180 -4.60 5.53 15.79
N GLN A 181 -4.84 5.68 14.48
CA GLN A 181 -6.16 6.06 13.98
C GLN A 181 -7.22 5.01 14.33
N VAL A 182 -6.91 3.74 14.18
CA VAL A 182 -7.86 2.65 14.46
C VAL A 182 -7.96 2.36 15.96
N ALA A 183 -6.86 2.49 16.72
CA ALA A 183 -6.88 2.36 18.17
C ALA A 183 -7.80 3.41 18.82
N GLY A 184 -7.79 4.64 18.30
CA GLY A 184 -8.73 5.68 18.72
C GLY A 184 -10.19 5.45 18.32
N ARG A 185 -10.49 4.40 17.56
CA ARG A 185 -11.85 4.02 17.13
C ARG A 185 -12.41 2.83 17.89
N ALA A 186 -11.53 1.94 18.38
CA ALA A 186 -11.93 0.80 19.17
C ALA A 186 -12.39 1.25 20.57
N GLY A 187 -13.65 0.96 20.92
CA GLY A 187 -14.19 1.20 22.25
C GLY A 187 -14.28 2.69 22.64
N ARG A 188 -15.41 3.30 22.34
CA ARG A 188 -15.76 4.62 22.89
C ARG A 188 -17.00 4.51 23.78
N ALA A 189 -17.14 5.47 24.68
CA ALA A 189 -18.12 5.48 25.76
C ALA A 189 -17.84 4.38 26.81
N ASP A 190 -18.79 3.54 27.15
CA ASP A 190 -18.67 2.56 28.24
C ASP A 190 -18.05 1.21 27.81
N LYS A 191 -17.57 1.10 26.56
CA LYS A 191 -17.03 -0.17 26.01
C LYS A 191 -15.52 -0.10 25.82
N GLN A 192 -14.79 -0.99 26.49
CA GLN A 192 -13.36 -1.14 26.28
C GLN A 192 -13.08 -1.71 24.90
N GLY A 193 -12.25 -1.01 24.12
CA GLY A 193 -11.82 -1.44 22.79
C GLY A 193 -10.53 -2.22 22.81
N GLU A 194 -10.40 -3.10 21.85
CA GLU A 194 -9.20 -3.92 21.61
C GLU A 194 -8.69 -3.73 20.19
N VAL A 195 -7.37 -3.62 20.02
CA VAL A 195 -6.72 -3.59 18.72
C VAL A 195 -5.76 -4.77 18.60
N VAL A 196 -5.90 -5.53 17.53
CA VAL A 196 -5.07 -6.70 17.24
C VAL A 196 -4.27 -6.46 15.96
N LEU A 197 -2.97 -6.71 16.02
CA LEU A 197 -2.09 -6.71 14.86
C LEU A 197 -1.74 -8.17 14.52
N GLN A 198 -2.10 -8.60 13.31
CA GLN A 198 -1.72 -9.93 12.83
C GLN A 198 -0.43 -9.85 12.01
N THR A 199 0.62 -10.53 12.48
CA THR A 199 1.96 -10.54 11.89
C THR A 199 2.64 -11.89 12.10
N HIS A 200 3.60 -12.24 11.23
CA HIS A 200 4.53 -13.34 11.42
C HIS A 200 5.74 -12.95 12.27
N TYR A 201 5.89 -11.64 12.58
CA TYR A 201 7.04 -11.06 13.27
C TYR A 201 6.59 -10.24 14.49
N PRO A 202 6.00 -10.88 15.53
CA PRO A 202 5.46 -10.19 16.71
C PRO A 202 6.54 -9.43 17.49
N ASP A 203 7.78 -9.92 17.48
CA ASP A 203 8.91 -9.34 18.19
C ASP A 203 9.67 -8.26 17.38
N HIS A 204 9.11 -7.84 16.24
CA HIS A 204 9.73 -6.76 15.44
C HIS A 204 9.89 -5.49 16.30
N PRO A 205 11.11 -4.90 16.39
CA PRO A 205 11.39 -3.78 17.31
C PRO A 205 10.42 -2.63 17.20
N LEU A 206 9.99 -2.30 15.98
CA LEU A 206 9.02 -1.26 15.71
C LEU A 206 7.66 -1.56 16.35
N LEU A 207 7.16 -2.79 16.22
CA LEU A 207 5.88 -3.19 16.81
C LEU A 207 5.97 -3.18 18.33
N THR A 208 7.04 -3.73 18.89
CA THR A 208 7.23 -3.77 20.34
C THR A 208 7.34 -2.35 20.93
N THR A 209 8.07 -1.44 20.28
CA THR A 209 8.12 -0.03 20.71
C THR A 209 6.75 0.65 20.59
N LEU A 210 6.08 0.51 19.45
CA LEU A 210 4.77 1.14 19.21
C LEU A 210 3.71 0.67 20.22
N LEU A 211 3.66 -0.64 20.49
CA LEU A 211 2.65 -1.24 21.37
C LEU A 211 2.96 -1.00 22.86
N ALA A 212 4.22 -1.11 23.28
CA ALA A 212 4.61 -0.99 24.67
C ALA A 212 4.83 0.45 25.13
N LYS A 213 5.42 1.31 24.26
CA LYS A 213 5.84 2.67 24.63
C LYS A 213 5.02 3.76 23.92
N GLY A 214 4.17 3.38 22.96
CA GLY A 214 3.28 4.28 22.23
C GLY A 214 3.96 5.02 21.08
N TYR A 215 3.14 5.84 20.38
CA TYR A 215 3.55 6.51 19.13
C TYR A 215 4.70 7.51 19.32
N GLN A 216 4.76 8.22 20.44
CA GLN A 216 5.82 9.22 20.67
C GLN A 216 7.21 8.56 20.74
N ALA A 217 7.32 7.44 21.46
CA ALA A 217 8.58 6.69 21.54
C ALA A 217 8.97 6.12 20.17
N PHE A 218 8.00 5.52 19.46
CA PHE A 218 8.18 5.06 18.09
C PHE A 218 8.68 6.18 17.16
N ALA A 219 8.03 7.35 17.17
CA ALA A 219 8.41 8.48 16.33
C ALA A 219 9.83 8.97 16.64
N LYS A 220 10.21 9.01 17.91
CA LYS A 220 11.56 9.40 18.34
C LYS A 220 12.62 8.42 17.82
N GLU A 221 12.41 7.12 17.99
CA GLU A 221 13.33 6.08 17.50
C GLU A 221 13.44 6.12 15.97
N THR A 222 12.31 6.26 15.27
CA THR A 222 12.28 6.41 13.81
C THR A 222 13.03 7.64 13.32
N LEU A 223 12.90 8.79 14.00
CA LEU A 223 13.64 10.00 13.67
C LEU A 223 15.14 9.84 13.89
N GLN A 224 15.55 9.18 14.96
CA GLN A 224 16.98 8.89 15.20
C GLN A 224 17.56 8.03 14.08
N LEU A 225 16.85 6.99 13.65
CA LEU A 225 17.27 6.14 12.54
C LEU A 225 17.35 6.94 11.23
N ARG A 226 16.34 7.78 10.92
CA ARG A 226 16.36 8.63 9.72
C ARG A 226 17.52 9.64 9.75
N HIS A 227 17.84 10.18 10.91
CA HIS A 227 18.99 11.06 11.07
C HIS A 227 20.30 10.34 10.73
N SER A 228 20.51 9.15 11.30
CA SER A 228 21.73 8.37 11.04
C SER A 228 21.88 7.93 9.58
N MET A 229 20.75 7.72 8.89
CA MET A 229 20.72 7.34 7.48
C MET A 229 20.66 8.53 6.50
N GLY A 230 20.64 9.77 6.99
CA GLY A 230 20.50 10.96 6.15
C GLY A 230 19.19 11.01 5.38
N LEU A 231 18.09 10.56 5.97
CA LEU A 231 16.77 10.54 5.35
C LEU A 231 15.92 11.75 5.79
N PRO A 232 14.88 12.13 5.05
CA PRO A 232 13.93 13.15 5.48
C PRO A 232 13.34 12.87 6.88
N PRO A 233 13.20 13.87 7.75
CA PRO A 233 13.26 15.34 7.48
C PRO A 233 14.65 15.98 7.59
N PHE A 234 15.72 15.22 7.79
CA PHE A 234 17.09 15.73 7.96
C PHE A 234 17.77 16.05 6.63
N THR A 235 17.20 15.59 5.53
CA THR A 235 17.58 15.93 4.16
C THR A 235 16.33 16.27 3.36
N PHE A 236 16.52 16.94 2.23
CA PHE A 236 15.47 17.36 1.32
C PHE A 236 15.65 16.63 0.00
N GLN A 237 14.57 16.22 -0.60
CA GLN A 237 14.57 15.36 -1.79
C GLN A 237 13.83 16.02 -2.95
N ALA A 238 14.31 15.73 -4.17
CA ALA A 238 13.62 16.04 -5.41
C ALA A 238 13.70 14.82 -6.32
N LEU A 239 12.57 14.34 -6.79
CA LEU A 239 12.44 13.13 -7.59
C LEU A 239 12.03 13.49 -9.02
N PHE A 240 12.91 13.25 -9.98
CA PHE A 240 12.58 13.27 -11.38
C PHE A 240 12.02 11.91 -11.80
N LYS A 241 10.87 11.92 -12.45
CA LYS A 241 10.17 10.74 -12.98
C LYS A 241 10.03 10.91 -14.48
N ALA A 242 10.64 10.04 -15.27
CA ALA A 242 10.50 10.02 -16.71
C ALA A 242 9.66 8.83 -17.15
N GLN A 243 8.75 9.05 -18.12
CA GLN A 243 7.89 8.02 -18.68
C GLN A 243 7.93 8.11 -20.21
N ALA A 244 8.14 6.96 -20.88
CA ALA A 244 8.16 6.88 -22.33
C ALA A 244 7.72 5.50 -22.82
N ARG A 245 7.36 5.38 -24.11
CA ARG A 245 7.04 4.09 -24.74
C ARG A 245 8.27 3.18 -24.86
N HIS A 246 9.46 3.75 -24.99
CA HIS A 246 10.73 3.07 -25.07
C HIS A 246 11.54 3.41 -23.81
N SER A 247 12.18 2.38 -23.21
CA SER A 247 12.91 2.50 -21.96
C SER A 247 14.10 3.45 -22.07
N ASP A 248 14.84 3.34 -23.16
CA ASP A 248 16.02 4.13 -23.49
C ASP A 248 15.73 5.64 -23.54
N LEU A 249 14.57 6.03 -24.04
CA LEU A 249 14.18 7.46 -24.08
C LEU A 249 14.01 8.04 -22.66
N ALA A 250 13.38 7.28 -21.76
CA ALA A 250 13.18 7.72 -20.38
C ALA A 250 14.51 7.75 -19.61
N GLU A 251 15.37 6.73 -19.81
CA GLU A 251 16.70 6.65 -19.22
C GLU A 251 17.60 7.78 -19.70
N ASN A 252 17.73 7.98 -21.03
CA ASN A 252 18.55 9.04 -21.59
C ASN A 252 18.12 10.43 -21.15
N CYS A 253 16.82 10.67 -21.04
CA CYS A 253 16.32 11.94 -20.52
C CYS A 253 16.81 12.21 -19.09
N LEU A 254 16.76 11.21 -18.19
CA LEU A 254 17.26 11.36 -16.83
C LEU A 254 18.78 11.39 -16.73
N SER A 255 19.48 10.72 -17.64
CA SER A 255 20.96 10.76 -17.72
C SER A 255 21.43 12.17 -18.05
N GLN A 256 20.80 12.85 -19.01
CA GLN A 256 21.10 14.26 -19.32
C GLN A 256 20.88 15.18 -18.09
N ILE A 257 19.82 14.92 -17.32
CA ILE A 257 19.57 15.65 -16.08
C ILE A 257 20.64 15.35 -15.02
N ALA A 258 21.05 14.10 -14.88
CA ALA A 258 22.12 13.71 -13.96
C ALA A 258 23.45 14.38 -14.35
N ASP A 259 23.82 14.38 -15.62
CA ASP A 259 25.02 15.01 -16.14
C ASP A 259 25.00 16.52 -15.87
N PHE A 260 23.84 17.17 -16.04
CA PHE A 260 23.68 18.58 -15.68
C PHE A 260 24.04 18.85 -14.23
N PHE A 261 23.45 18.10 -13.27
CA PHE A 261 23.73 18.31 -11.85
C PHE A 261 25.16 17.91 -11.49
N GLN A 262 25.70 16.87 -12.11
CA GLN A 262 27.09 16.45 -11.89
C GLN A 262 28.07 17.54 -12.34
N SER A 263 27.83 18.22 -13.47
CA SER A 263 28.65 19.32 -13.95
C SER A 263 28.70 20.52 -13.02
N LYS A 264 27.64 20.70 -12.20
CA LYS A 264 27.56 21.80 -11.21
C LYS A 264 28.41 21.60 -9.96
N GLN A 265 28.92 20.40 -9.70
CA GLN A 265 29.76 20.06 -8.57
C GLN A 265 29.22 20.56 -7.21
N ILE A 266 27.91 20.44 -6.99
CA ILE A 266 27.24 20.93 -5.78
C ILE A 266 27.68 20.10 -4.58
N THR A 267 28.42 20.70 -3.65
CA THR A 267 28.90 20.02 -2.45
C THR A 267 27.75 19.49 -1.62
N GLY A 268 27.76 18.19 -1.30
CA GLY A 268 26.73 17.53 -0.49
C GLY A 268 25.48 17.08 -1.27
N LEU A 269 25.40 17.33 -2.57
CA LEU A 269 24.34 16.78 -3.41
C LEU A 269 24.60 15.29 -3.65
N GLN A 270 23.65 14.48 -3.26
CA GLN A 270 23.60 13.05 -3.57
C GLN A 270 22.61 12.80 -4.71
N MET A 271 22.99 11.94 -5.65
CA MET A 271 22.18 11.52 -6.76
C MET A 271 22.03 10.00 -6.73
N LEU A 272 20.80 9.50 -6.81
CA LEU A 272 20.46 8.09 -6.87
C LEU A 272 19.70 7.83 -8.17
N GLY A 273 20.34 7.11 -9.07
CA GLY A 273 19.87 6.86 -10.44
C GLY A 273 20.69 7.61 -11.49
N PRO A 274 20.23 7.61 -12.77
CA PRO A 274 18.95 7.07 -13.26
C PRO A 274 18.77 5.58 -12.99
N MET A 275 17.58 5.19 -12.56
CA MET A 275 17.23 3.80 -12.32
C MET A 275 15.77 3.53 -12.70
N PRO A 276 15.40 2.29 -13.06
CA PRO A 276 14.00 1.93 -13.24
C PRO A 276 13.19 2.23 -11.97
N ALA A 277 12.00 2.79 -12.12
CA ALA A 277 11.08 2.97 -11.00
C ALA A 277 10.71 1.61 -10.39
N PRO A 278 10.29 1.52 -9.09
CA PRO A 278 9.87 0.27 -8.44
C PRO A 278 8.80 -0.52 -9.20
N PHE A 279 8.01 0.18 -10.03
CA PHE A 279 7.15 -0.39 -11.05
C PHE A 279 7.58 0.19 -12.38
N SER A 280 8.54 -0.47 -13.02
CA SER A 280 9.25 0.06 -14.18
C SER A 280 8.36 0.16 -15.43
N LYS A 281 7.17 -0.48 -15.46
CA LYS A 281 6.21 -0.39 -16.57
C LYS A 281 4.79 -0.14 -16.08
N LYS A 282 4.11 0.83 -16.69
CA LYS A 282 2.69 1.14 -16.41
C LYS A 282 1.96 1.53 -17.67
N ALA A 283 0.85 0.82 -17.98
CA ALA A 283 0.01 1.09 -19.16
C ALA A 283 0.83 1.20 -20.47
N GLY A 284 1.80 0.30 -20.65
CA GLY A 284 2.68 0.29 -21.82
C GLY A 284 3.80 1.33 -21.81
N GLN A 285 3.91 2.14 -20.77
CA GLN A 285 4.95 3.15 -20.61
C GLN A 285 6.05 2.65 -19.65
N TYR A 286 7.30 2.76 -20.03
CA TYR A 286 8.46 2.53 -19.16
C TYR A 286 8.67 3.74 -18.26
N ARG A 287 9.04 3.49 -17.01
CA ARG A 287 9.18 4.51 -15.96
C ARG A 287 10.58 4.42 -15.36
N TRP A 288 11.27 5.54 -15.38
CA TRP A 288 12.58 5.72 -14.77
C TRP A 288 12.54 6.86 -13.76
N GLN A 289 13.47 6.85 -12.83
CA GLN A 289 13.58 7.86 -11.79
C GLN A 289 15.02 8.24 -11.49
N LEU A 290 15.19 9.51 -11.10
CA LEU A 290 16.43 10.08 -10.58
C LEU A 290 16.09 10.85 -9.32
N LEU A 291 16.64 10.43 -8.17
CA LEU A 291 16.44 11.10 -6.89
C LEU A 291 17.66 11.98 -6.59
N LEU A 292 17.41 13.25 -6.35
CA LEU A 292 18.35 14.19 -5.79
C LEU A 292 18.08 14.36 -4.30
N GLN A 293 19.15 14.40 -3.49
CA GLN A 293 19.05 14.59 -2.05
C GLN A 293 20.13 15.53 -1.55
N HIS A 294 19.76 16.46 -0.66
CA HIS A 294 20.71 17.42 -0.08
C HIS A 294 20.32 17.79 1.36
N PRO A 295 21.27 17.98 2.30
CA PRO A 295 20.95 18.41 3.67
C PRO A 295 20.41 19.85 3.78
N SER A 296 20.68 20.70 2.79
CA SER A 296 20.14 22.07 2.74
C SER A 296 19.04 22.21 1.71
N ARG A 297 17.83 22.60 2.17
CA ARG A 297 16.69 22.90 1.28
C ARG A 297 17.00 24.02 0.31
N MET A 298 17.65 25.07 0.78
CA MET A 298 17.99 26.24 -0.05
C MET A 298 18.92 25.87 -1.21
N THR A 299 19.94 25.05 -0.93
CA THR A 299 20.88 24.58 -1.95
C THR A 299 20.19 23.72 -2.98
N LEU A 300 19.34 22.78 -2.55
CA LEU A 300 18.57 21.94 -3.48
C LEU A 300 17.64 22.80 -4.36
N GLN A 301 16.90 23.73 -3.76
CA GLN A 301 15.99 24.59 -4.52
C GLN A 301 16.73 25.52 -5.50
N LYS A 302 17.91 26.04 -5.13
CA LYS A 302 18.76 26.83 -6.03
C LYS A 302 19.18 25.96 -7.23
N ALA A 303 19.65 24.77 -6.99
CA ALA A 303 20.04 23.83 -8.03
C ALA A 303 18.87 23.51 -9.00
N LEU A 304 17.66 23.28 -8.46
CA LEU A 304 16.47 23.03 -9.26
C LEU A 304 16.04 24.24 -10.09
N ARG A 305 16.19 25.48 -9.59
CA ARG A 305 15.95 26.70 -10.37
C ARG A 305 16.94 26.85 -11.52
N GLU A 306 18.23 26.60 -11.27
CA GLU A 306 19.27 26.61 -12.29
C GLU A 306 18.97 25.57 -13.40
N TYR A 307 18.51 24.38 -13.01
CA TYR A 307 18.04 23.37 -13.96
C TYR A 307 16.86 23.87 -14.81
N GLN A 308 15.86 24.50 -14.19
CA GLN A 308 14.69 25.04 -14.92
C GLN A 308 15.08 26.15 -15.92
N GLN A 309 16.10 26.94 -15.59
CA GLN A 309 16.61 28.01 -16.44
C GLN A 309 17.53 27.52 -17.57
N ALA A 310 18.08 26.30 -17.43
CA ALA A 310 19.04 25.78 -18.38
C ALA A 310 18.44 25.33 -19.72
N GLU A 311 17.09 25.39 -19.88
CA GLU A 311 16.36 25.07 -21.12
C GLU A 311 16.87 23.80 -21.84
N LEU A 312 17.13 22.73 -21.06
CA LEU A 312 17.55 21.46 -21.65
C LEU A 312 16.53 20.99 -22.69
N GLU A 313 17.02 20.37 -23.76
CA GLU A 313 16.17 19.87 -24.83
C GLU A 313 15.10 18.93 -24.30
N LYS A 314 13.84 19.30 -24.50
CA LYS A 314 12.70 18.49 -24.09
C LYS A 314 12.33 17.52 -25.22
N ASN A 315 12.47 16.23 -24.94
CA ASN A 315 11.94 15.22 -25.83
C ASN A 315 10.42 15.11 -25.66
N SER A 316 9.67 15.43 -26.71
CA SER A 316 8.20 15.37 -26.71
C SER A 316 7.62 13.96 -26.48
N GLN A 317 8.42 12.91 -26.66
CA GLN A 317 8.04 11.51 -26.43
C GLN A 317 8.22 11.08 -24.97
N VAL A 318 8.84 11.92 -24.13
CA VAL A 318 9.10 11.64 -22.72
C VAL A 318 8.24 12.57 -21.86
N ARG A 319 7.42 11.96 -21.01
CA ARG A 319 6.73 12.70 -19.96
C ARG A 319 7.66 12.80 -18.74
N LEU A 320 8.17 14.00 -18.50
CA LEU A 320 9.02 14.30 -17.36
C LEU A 320 8.21 15.00 -16.25
N ILE A 321 8.36 14.53 -15.01
CA ILE A 321 7.72 15.11 -13.82
C ILE A 321 8.82 15.33 -12.78
N LEU A 322 8.84 16.52 -12.20
CA LEU A 322 9.64 16.83 -11.00
C LEU A 322 8.72 16.90 -9.79
N ASP A 323 9.02 16.09 -8.78
CA ASP A 323 8.30 15.98 -7.52
C ASP A 323 9.25 16.40 -6.39
N VAL A 324 8.98 17.55 -5.77
CA VAL A 324 9.80 18.10 -4.69
C VAL A 324 9.23 17.66 -3.34
N ASP A 325 10.10 17.19 -2.45
CA ASP A 325 9.74 16.54 -1.18
C ASP A 325 8.71 15.40 -1.37
N PRO A 326 9.01 14.41 -2.24
CA PRO A 326 8.06 13.38 -2.63
C PRO A 326 7.55 12.59 -1.43
N GLN A 327 6.23 12.38 -1.35
CA GLN A 327 5.60 11.58 -0.30
C GLN A 327 5.62 10.07 -0.63
N ASP A 328 5.84 9.73 -1.89
CA ASP A 328 5.91 8.35 -2.39
C ASP A 328 7.03 8.28 -3.45
N LEU A 329 7.94 7.34 -3.26
CA LEU A 329 9.04 7.09 -4.19
C LEU A 329 8.69 6.06 -5.28
N SER A 330 7.42 5.62 -5.36
CA SER A 330 6.95 4.61 -6.32
C SER A 330 6.28 5.22 -7.58
#